data_6beb5733a29d40d7df0fd736883d6b3a
#
_entry.id   6beb5733a29d40d7df0fd736883d6b3a
#
_cell.length_a   1.000
_cell.length_b   1.000
_cell.length_c   1.000
_cell.angle_alpha   90.00
_cell.angle_beta   90.00
_cell.angle_gamma   90.00
#
_symmetry.space_group_name_H-M   'P 1'
#
loop_
_entity.id
_entity.type
_entity.pdbx_description
1 polymer ?
#
loop_
_entity_poly.entity_id
_entity_poly.type
_entity_poly.pdbx_seq_one_letter_code
_entity_poly.pdbx_strand_id
1 'polypeptide(L)'
;NLQRIRELSVQAANGTNSDSDLTSIQDEITSRLSEIDRVSGQTQFNGVNVLASNQTMKIQVGANDGQTIDIDLQKIDSTTLGLNGFSVASNALKTSDAITQVGASGSLKNVDLSAAATSLGLDASKLSLKNVQTAAGAATATYVVSDGTSNYAASVDDATGAVTLNTTDVSYTDTDNGVTAGTQTGKLVKVGADATGAAVGYVTVQGKDYKTAAGAIVDGGATGTANVASTIGDIASAANANAYTGVATSDPLKAIDAAIAKVDTFRSSLGAVQNRFDSAITNLDNTTTNLSSAQSRIQDADYATEVSAMSKAQILQQAGTSVLSKANQV
;
A
#
# COMPACT_ATOMS: atom_id res chain seq x y z
N ASN A 1 -7.28 10.93 -8.72
CA ASN A 1 -5.82 11.12 -8.67
C ASN A 1 -5.06 10.03 -9.44
N LEU A 2 -5.28 8.73 -9.21
CA LEU A 2 -4.56 7.65 -9.91
C LEU A 2 -4.74 7.71 -11.43
N GLN A 3 -5.95 7.95 -11.92
CA GLN A 3 -6.19 8.11 -13.37
C GLN A 3 -5.41 9.29 -13.95
N ARG A 4 -5.34 10.41 -13.21
CA ARG A 4 -4.54 11.55 -13.64
C ARG A 4 -3.05 11.24 -13.66
N ILE A 5 -2.54 10.51 -12.67
CA ILE A 5 -1.15 10.03 -12.68
C ILE A 5 -0.91 9.12 -13.88
N ARG A 6 -1.86 8.26 -14.22
CA ARG A 6 -1.78 7.41 -15.42
C ARG A 6 -1.68 8.24 -16.72
N GLU A 7 -2.52 9.25 -16.88
CA GLU A 7 -2.47 10.17 -18.03
C GLU A 7 -1.11 10.87 -18.13
N LEU A 8 -0.62 11.39 -16.99
CA LEU A 8 0.69 12.03 -16.90
C LEU A 8 1.84 11.05 -17.22
N SER A 9 1.72 9.79 -16.78
CA SER A 9 2.70 8.75 -17.10
C SER A 9 2.72 8.40 -18.60
N VAL A 10 1.56 8.36 -19.24
CA VAL A 10 1.45 8.18 -20.71
C VAL A 10 2.06 9.40 -21.42
N GLN A 11 1.78 10.61 -20.93
CA GLN A 11 2.37 11.82 -21.49
C GLN A 11 3.89 11.81 -21.35
N ALA A 12 4.42 11.42 -20.19
CA ALA A 12 5.86 11.32 -19.93
C ALA A 12 6.55 10.26 -20.81
N ALA A 13 5.85 9.18 -21.14
CA ALA A 13 6.38 8.13 -22.03
C ALA A 13 6.54 8.58 -23.49
N ASN A 14 6.00 9.74 -23.86
CA ASN A 14 6.14 10.32 -25.19
C ASN A 14 7.57 10.86 -25.36
N GLY A 15 8.33 10.34 -26.30
CA GLY A 15 9.73 10.70 -26.55
C GLY A 15 9.97 12.15 -27.02
N THR A 16 8.93 12.99 -27.10
CA THR A 16 9.01 14.41 -27.50
C THR A 16 9.13 15.36 -26.31
N ASN A 17 9.03 14.87 -25.08
CA ASN A 17 9.15 15.70 -23.89
C ASN A 17 10.62 16.10 -23.64
N SER A 18 10.85 17.36 -23.30
CA SER A 18 12.13 17.82 -22.76
C SER A 18 12.30 17.40 -21.30
N ASP A 19 13.53 17.45 -20.78
CA ASP A 19 13.81 17.18 -19.36
C ASP A 19 13.04 18.12 -18.43
N SER A 20 12.82 19.37 -18.86
CA SER A 20 11.99 20.34 -18.13
C SER A 20 10.52 19.94 -18.08
N ASP A 21 10.00 19.41 -19.19
CA ASP A 21 8.61 18.93 -19.27
C ASP A 21 8.42 17.71 -18.36
N LEU A 22 9.37 16.77 -18.39
CA LEU A 22 9.36 15.59 -17.52
C LEU A 22 9.46 15.95 -16.04
N THR A 23 10.24 16.97 -15.70
CA THR A 23 10.30 17.49 -14.32
C THR A 23 8.95 18.08 -13.90
N SER A 24 8.31 18.87 -14.76
CA SER A 24 7.00 19.46 -14.48
C SER A 24 5.90 18.39 -14.33
N ILE A 25 5.94 17.35 -15.17
CA ILE A 25 5.05 16.21 -15.06
C ILE A 25 5.28 15.47 -13.73
N GLN A 26 6.53 15.27 -13.33
CA GLN A 26 6.87 14.62 -12.08
C GLN A 26 6.40 15.42 -10.86
N ASP A 27 6.50 16.73 -10.88
CA ASP A 27 6.02 17.61 -9.82
C ASP A 27 4.49 17.48 -9.66
N GLU A 28 3.74 17.41 -10.76
CA GLU A 28 2.30 17.17 -10.72
C GLU A 28 1.99 15.77 -10.15
N ILE A 29 2.71 14.74 -10.59
CA ILE A 29 2.57 13.37 -10.05
C ILE A 29 2.82 13.34 -8.55
N THR A 30 3.90 13.97 -8.09
CA THR A 30 4.25 14.05 -6.66
C THR A 30 3.16 14.75 -5.86
N SER A 31 2.59 15.84 -6.39
CA SER A 31 1.45 16.53 -5.77
C SER A 31 0.22 15.62 -5.68
N ARG A 32 -0.07 14.82 -6.72
CA ARG A 32 -1.20 13.87 -6.72
C ARG A 32 -0.99 12.71 -5.74
N LEU A 33 0.23 12.20 -5.61
CA LEU A 33 0.55 11.18 -4.61
C LEU A 33 0.39 11.71 -3.19
N SER A 34 0.89 12.91 -2.92
CA SER A 34 0.71 13.59 -1.63
C SER A 34 -0.78 13.81 -1.31
N GLU A 35 -1.60 14.10 -2.31
CA GLU A 35 -3.05 14.23 -2.13
C GLU A 35 -3.71 12.89 -1.81
N ILE A 36 -3.25 11.79 -2.40
CA ILE A 36 -3.71 10.44 -2.03
C ILE A 36 -3.40 10.16 -0.57
N ASP A 37 -2.18 10.44 -0.11
CA ASP A 37 -1.76 10.25 1.28
C ASP A 37 -2.56 11.13 2.24
N ARG A 38 -2.81 12.39 1.87
CA ARG A 38 -3.65 13.31 2.65
C ARG A 38 -5.08 12.79 2.78
N VAL A 39 -5.69 12.37 1.67
CA VAL A 39 -7.06 11.81 1.66
C VAL A 39 -7.11 10.54 2.51
N SER A 40 -6.12 9.67 2.40
CA SER A 40 -6.01 8.46 3.22
C SER A 40 -6.00 8.77 4.71
N GLY A 41 -5.21 9.75 5.14
CA GLY A 41 -5.10 10.13 6.55
C GLY A 41 -6.29 10.90 7.10
N GLN A 42 -7.05 11.60 6.25
CA GLN A 42 -8.13 12.51 6.67
C GLN A 42 -9.54 11.96 6.44
N THR A 43 -9.69 10.90 5.64
CA THR A 43 -11.02 10.32 5.39
C THR A 43 -11.53 9.60 6.62
N GLN A 44 -12.61 10.13 7.19
CA GLN A 44 -13.23 9.60 8.39
C GLN A 44 -14.69 9.21 8.14
N PHE A 45 -15.10 8.16 8.82
CA PHE A 45 -16.49 7.77 8.97
C PHE A 45 -16.79 7.61 10.46
N ASN A 46 -17.74 8.39 10.96
CA ASN A 46 -18.13 8.39 12.39
C ASN A 46 -16.92 8.52 13.34
N GLY A 47 -15.96 9.42 13.01
CA GLY A 47 -14.75 9.65 13.81
C GLY A 47 -13.64 8.61 13.66
N VAL A 48 -13.84 7.59 12.82
CA VAL A 48 -12.83 6.57 12.54
C VAL A 48 -12.19 6.83 11.18
N ASN A 49 -10.86 6.89 11.13
CA ASN A 49 -10.11 6.99 9.86
C ASN A 49 -10.21 5.67 9.11
N VAL A 50 -10.94 5.65 8.00
CA VAL A 50 -11.30 4.41 7.29
C VAL A 50 -10.29 3.96 6.25
N LEU A 51 -9.32 4.80 5.89
CA LEU A 51 -8.28 4.51 4.90
C LEU A 51 -6.86 4.57 5.48
N ALA A 52 -6.69 4.91 6.75
CA ALA A 52 -5.39 5.16 7.36
C ALA A 52 -4.70 3.90 7.90
N SER A 53 -5.46 2.85 8.19
CA SER A 53 -4.94 1.60 8.76
C SER A 53 -5.77 0.40 8.32
N ASN A 54 -5.15 -0.79 8.39
CA ASN A 54 -5.88 -2.05 8.24
C ASN A 54 -6.63 -2.31 9.55
N GLN A 55 -7.96 -2.34 9.49
CA GLN A 55 -8.80 -2.60 10.66
C GLN A 55 -10.15 -3.16 10.23
N THR A 56 -10.79 -3.89 11.12
CA THR A 56 -12.17 -4.36 10.90
C THR A 56 -13.12 -3.51 11.73
N MET A 57 -14.05 -2.84 11.07
CA MET A 57 -15.13 -2.09 11.72
C MET A 57 -16.37 -2.95 11.80
N LYS A 58 -16.91 -3.11 13.01
CA LYS A 58 -18.14 -3.88 13.25
C LYS A 58 -19.32 -2.94 13.40
N ILE A 59 -20.35 -3.17 12.60
CA ILE A 59 -21.60 -2.41 12.68
C ILE A 59 -22.71 -3.36 13.13
N GLN A 60 -23.35 -3.02 14.25
CA GLN A 60 -24.52 -3.77 14.76
C GLN A 60 -25.70 -3.60 13.81
N VAL A 61 -26.26 -4.69 13.32
CA VAL A 61 -27.38 -4.73 12.36
C VAL A 61 -28.58 -5.53 12.84
N GLY A 62 -28.57 -5.98 14.08
CA GLY A 62 -29.66 -6.76 14.65
C GLY A 62 -29.94 -6.41 16.11
N ALA A 63 -31.03 -6.96 16.63
CA ALA A 63 -31.53 -6.69 17.99
C ALA A 63 -30.75 -7.45 19.09
N ASN A 64 -29.98 -8.47 18.72
CA ASN A 64 -29.21 -9.27 19.66
C ASN A 64 -27.72 -8.95 19.57
N ASP A 65 -27.01 -9.06 20.69
CA ASP A 65 -25.56 -8.89 20.74
C ASP A 65 -24.87 -9.86 19.76
N GLY A 66 -23.86 -9.34 19.02
CA GLY A 66 -23.13 -10.15 18.05
C GLY A 66 -23.73 -10.24 16.65
N GLN A 67 -24.91 -9.65 16.42
CA GLN A 67 -25.47 -9.53 15.07
C GLN A 67 -24.82 -8.35 14.33
N THR A 68 -23.56 -8.52 13.92
CA THR A 68 -22.75 -7.47 13.29
C THR A 68 -22.45 -7.79 11.82
N ILE A 69 -22.26 -6.74 11.03
CA ILE A 69 -21.60 -6.81 9.74
C ILE A 69 -20.19 -6.25 9.93
N ASP A 70 -19.22 -7.06 9.56
CA ASP A 70 -17.83 -6.69 9.60
C ASP A 70 -17.45 -6.02 8.27
N ILE A 71 -16.80 -4.85 8.37
CA ILE A 71 -16.24 -4.10 7.24
C ILE A 71 -14.73 -4.14 7.40
N ASP A 72 -14.06 -4.87 6.50
CA ASP A 72 -12.61 -4.91 6.48
C ASP A 72 -12.08 -3.69 5.75
N LEU A 73 -11.50 -2.78 6.51
CA LEU A 73 -10.89 -1.56 6.03
C LEU A 73 -9.41 -1.81 5.74
N GLN A 74 -8.93 -1.26 4.63
CA GLN A 74 -7.54 -1.37 4.22
C GLN A 74 -6.91 0.01 4.14
N LYS A 75 -5.65 0.08 4.53
CA LYS A 75 -4.84 1.27 4.33
C LYS A 75 -4.62 1.51 2.83
N ILE A 76 -4.99 2.68 2.34
CA ILE A 76 -4.85 3.09 0.94
C ILE A 76 -4.03 4.38 0.89
N ASP A 77 -2.73 4.24 0.77
CA ASP A 77 -1.79 5.35 0.58
C ASP A 77 -0.80 5.03 -0.56
N SER A 78 0.06 5.97 -0.90
CA SER A 78 1.07 5.81 -1.95
C SER A 78 1.97 4.59 -1.72
N THR A 79 2.29 4.28 -0.46
CA THR A 79 3.14 3.14 -0.08
C THR A 79 2.41 1.81 -0.30
N THR A 80 1.18 1.67 0.21
CA THR A 80 0.40 0.43 0.08
C THR A 80 -0.04 0.16 -1.36
N LEU A 81 -0.18 1.21 -2.15
CA LEU A 81 -0.44 1.11 -3.59
C LEU A 81 0.80 0.71 -4.40
N GLY A 82 2.00 0.70 -3.78
CA GLY A 82 3.25 0.39 -4.46
C GLY A 82 3.79 1.54 -5.32
N LEU A 83 3.37 2.77 -5.01
CA LEU A 83 3.76 3.99 -5.74
C LEU A 83 4.80 4.82 -4.96
N ASN A 84 5.38 4.24 -3.90
CA ASN A 84 6.44 4.91 -3.16
C ASN A 84 7.67 5.07 -4.06
N GLY A 85 8.18 6.30 -4.19
CA GLY A 85 9.29 6.61 -5.09
C GLY A 85 8.93 6.57 -6.58
N PHE A 86 7.63 6.58 -6.94
CA PHE A 86 7.19 6.62 -8.33
C PHE A 86 7.71 7.86 -9.04
N SER A 87 8.43 7.65 -10.15
CA SER A 87 9.03 8.71 -10.95
C SER A 87 8.94 8.41 -12.44
N VAL A 88 8.57 9.42 -13.21
CA VAL A 88 8.61 9.43 -14.69
C VAL A 88 9.70 10.35 -15.23
N ALA A 89 10.48 11.01 -14.35
CA ALA A 89 11.56 11.88 -14.75
C ALA A 89 12.65 11.08 -15.46
N SER A 90 13.27 11.66 -16.47
CA SER A 90 14.18 11.00 -17.43
C SER A 90 15.57 10.63 -16.88
N ASN A 91 15.74 10.67 -15.59
CA ASN A 91 17.00 10.25 -14.95
C ASN A 91 17.07 8.72 -14.82
N ALA A 92 16.64 8.01 -15.86
CA ALA A 92 16.86 6.57 -15.94
C ALA A 92 18.38 6.30 -15.93
N LEU A 93 18.80 5.39 -15.05
CA LEU A 93 20.17 4.93 -15.03
C LEU A 93 20.58 4.48 -16.44
N LYS A 94 21.58 5.14 -17.03
CA LYS A 94 22.12 4.68 -18.31
C LYS A 94 22.97 3.46 -18.10
N THR A 95 22.65 2.40 -18.82
CA THR A 95 23.41 1.14 -18.78
C THR A 95 23.78 0.69 -20.17
N SER A 96 24.85 -0.08 -20.27
CA SER A 96 25.22 -0.80 -21.50
C SER A 96 24.18 -1.85 -21.86
N ASP A 97 24.32 -2.43 -23.04
CA ASP A 97 23.71 -3.72 -23.36
C ASP A 97 24.20 -4.79 -22.38
N ALA A 98 23.51 -5.95 -22.38
CA ALA A 98 23.89 -7.05 -21.53
C ALA A 98 25.29 -7.57 -21.85
N ILE A 99 26.14 -7.66 -20.82
CA ILE A 99 27.51 -8.18 -20.92
C ILE A 99 27.44 -9.67 -20.72
N THR A 100 27.92 -10.41 -21.70
CA THR A 100 27.96 -11.88 -21.67
C THR A 100 29.36 -12.45 -21.40
N GLN A 101 30.41 -11.66 -21.60
CA GLN A 101 31.79 -12.04 -21.37
C GLN A 101 32.56 -10.88 -20.73
N VAL A 102 33.46 -11.20 -19.81
CA VAL A 102 34.34 -10.27 -19.10
C VAL A 102 35.78 -10.77 -19.15
N GLY A 103 36.75 -9.92 -18.78
CA GLY A 103 38.16 -10.24 -18.74
C GLY A 103 38.98 -9.55 -19.84
N ALA A 104 40.29 -9.82 -19.84
CA ALA A 104 41.20 -9.21 -20.80
C ALA A 104 41.13 -9.86 -22.18
N SER A 105 41.54 -9.12 -23.20
CA SER A 105 41.65 -9.63 -24.57
C SER A 105 42.49 -10.90 -24.62
N GLY A 106 41.93 -11.97 -25.17
CA GLY A 106 42.57 -13.30 -25.25
C GLY A 106 42.31 -14.22 -24.03
N SER A 107 41.64 -13.75 -22.99
CA SER A 107 41.29 -14.53 -21.79
C SER A 107 39.87 -14.25 -21.31
N LEU A 108 38.93 -14.09 -22.25
CA LEU A 108 37.52 -13.81 -21.92
C LEU A 108 36.88 -14.98 -21.19
N LYS A 109 36.06 -14.68 -20.21
CA LYS A 109 35.24 -15.61 -19.42
C LYS A 109 33.78 -15.30 -19.63
N ASN A 110 32.97 -16.33 -19.69
CA ASN A 110 31.51 -16.15 -19.70
C ASN A 110 31.04 -15.60 -18.33
N VAL A 111 30.12 -14.69 -18.36
CA VAL A 111 29.49 -14.13 -17.14
C VAL A 111 28.70 -15.24 -16.43
N ASP A 112 28.98 -15.44 -15.16
CA ASP A 112 28.28 -16.37 -14.27
C ASP A 112 27.45 -15.57 -13.24
N LEU A 113 26.13 -15.60 -13.41
CA LEU A 113 25.15 -14.93 -12.57
C LEU A 113 24.56 -15.83 -11.49
N SER A 114 25.08 -17.05 -11.29
CA SER A 114 24.50 -18.03 -10.37
C SER A 114 24.47 -17.54 -8.91
N ALA A 115 25.52 -16.86 -8.45
CA ALA A 115 25.60 -16.29 -7.12
C ALA A 115 24.59 -15.13 -6.93
N ALA A 116 24.47 -14.26 -7.94
CA ALA A 116 23.48 -13.16 -7.93
C ALA A 116 22.05 -13.71 -7.96
N ALA A 117 21.78 -14.73 -8.77
CA ALA A 117 20.49 -15.41 -8.85
C ALA A 117 20.08 -16.01 -7.49
N THR A 118 21.02 -16.69 -6.82
CA THR A 118 20.79 -17.23 -5.47
C THR A 118 20.45 -16.14 -4.46
N SER A 119 21.20 -15.02 -4.49
CA SER A 119 20.98 -13.89 -3.58
C SER A 119 19.62 -13.18 -3.79
N LEU A 120 19.11 -13.18 -5.02
CA LEU A 120 17.82 -12.58 -5.39
C LEU A 120 16.65 -13.57 -5.33
N GLY A 121 16.91 -14.87 -5.22
CA GLY A 121 15.88 -15.91 -5.30
C GLY A 121 15.23 -16.00 -6.69
N LEU A 122 15.99 -15.67 -7.75
CA LEU A 122 15.53 -15.65 -9.14
C LEU A 122 16.33 -16.63 -10.01
N ASP A 123 15.81 -16.91 -11.20
CA ASP A 123 16.53 -17.67 -12.22
C ASP A 123 17.63 -16.80 -12.87
N ALA A 124 18.82 -17.34 -13.04
CA ALA A 124 19.93 -16.63 -13.69
C ALA A 124 19.59 -16.17 -15.12
N SER A 125 18.73 -16.91 -15.83
CA SER A 125 18.26 -16.56 -17.18
C SER A 125 17.42 -15.28 -17.26
N LYS A 126 16.89 -14.83 -16.12
CA LYS A 126 16.12 -13.57 -16.01
C LYS A 126 16.99 -12.38 -15.64
N LEU A 127 18.26 -12.62 -15.36
CA LEU A 127 19.21 -11.61 -14.95
C LEU A 127 20.14 -11.24 -16.10
N SER A 128 20.59 -9.98 -16.10
CA SER A 128 21.60 -9.51 -17.05
C SER A 128 22.62 -8.63 -16.34
N LEU A 129 23.91 -8.89 -16.60
CA LEU A 129 24.98 -8.00 -16.18
C LEU A 129 25.08 -6.82 -17.14
N LYS A 130 25.17 -5.61 -16.61
CA LYS A 130 25.34 -4.38 -17.39
C LYS A 130 26.36 -3.48 -16.71
N ASN A 131 27.04 -2.64 -17.50
CA ASN A 131 27.87 -1.56 -16.99
C ASN A 131 27.05 -0.26 -16.91
N VAL A 132 27.20 0.46 -15.82
CA VAL A 132 26.60 1.79 -15.70
C VAL A 132 27.39 2.77 -16.54
N GLN A 133 26.70 3.57 -17.32
CA GLN A 133 27.30 4.57 -18.22
C GLN A 133 27.03 5.98 -17.72
N THR A 134 27.96 6.86 -18.04
CA THR A 134 27.75 8.31 -17.86
C THR A 134 26.66 8.82 -18.80
N ALA A 135 26.18 10.03 -18.59
CA ALA A 135 25.24 10.71 -19.50
C ALA A 135 25.72 10.74 -20.96
N ALA A 136 27.04 10.80 -21.18
CA ALA A 136 27.69 10.77 -22.49
C ALA A 136 27.85 9.34 -23.08
N GLY A 137 27.46 8.27 -22.35
CA GLY A 137 27.57 6.88 -22.78
C GLY A 137 28.93 6.23 -22.50
N ALA A 138 29.81 6.86 -21.73
CA ALA A 138 31.09 6.27 -21.32
C ALA A 138 30.85 5.27 -20.17
N ALA A 139 31.57 4.12 -20.21
CA ALA A 139 31.55 3.14 -19.14
C ALA A 139 32.10 3.71 -17.83
N THR A 140 31.52 3.27 -16.71
CA THR A 140 31.98 3.62 -15.35
C THR A 140 32.56 2.40 -14.63
N ALA A 141 33.07 2.60 -13.43
CA ALA A 141 33.52 1.51 -12.56
C ALA A 141 32.36 0.82 -11.80
N THR A 142 31.12 0.97 -12.26
CA THR A 142 29.95 0.40 -11.62
C THR A 142 29.31 -0.62 -12.54
N TYR A 143 29.19 -1.84 -12.05
CA TYR A 143 28.38 -2.88 -12.70
C TYR A 143 27.08 -3.10 -11.97
N VAL A 144 26.05 -3.48 -12.69
CA VAL A 144 24.74 -3.82 -12.12
C VAL A 144 24.24 -5.12 -12.71
N VAL A 145 23.58 -5.91 -11.87
CA VAL A 145 22.74 -7.01 -12.28
C VAL A 145 21.31 -6.50 -12.34
N SER A 146 20.71 -6.58 -13.51
CA SER A 146 19.33 -6.16 -13.74
C SER A 146 18.41 -7.37 -13.80
N ASP A 147 17.29 -7.30 -13.10
CA ASP A 147 16.17 -8.25 -13.17
C ASP A 147 15.04 -7.78 -14.10
N GLY A 148 15.29 -6.70 -14.87
CA GLY A 148 14.29 -6.02 -15.71
C GLY A 148 13.47 -4.98 -14.97
N THR A 149 13.49 -4.95 -13.64
CA THR A 149 12.76 -3.99 -12.79
C THR A 149 13.70 -3.15 -11.95
N SER A 150 14.68 -3.77 -11.36
CA SER A 150 15.69 -3.15 -10.50
C SER A 150 17.09 -3.43 -11.00
N ASN A 151 18.01 -2.55 -10.68
CA ASN A 151 19.43 -2.72 -10.94
C ASN A 151 20.14 -2.85 -9.59
N TYR A 152 20.85 -3.95 -9.37
CA TYR A 152 21.59 -4.22 -8.15
C TYR A 152 23.08 -4.02 -8.39
N ALA A 153 23.76 -3.29 -7.54
CA ALA A 153 25.19 -3.11 -7.62
C ALA A 153 25.89 -4.47 -7.56
N ALA A 154 26.86 -4.67 -8.41
CA ALA A 154 27.57 -5.94 -8.54
C ALA A 154 29.06 -5.73 -8.68
N SER A 155 29.81 -6.75 -8.23
CA SER A 155 31.24 -6.90 -8.44
C SER A 155 31.49 -8.07 -9.38
N VAL A 156 32.45 -7.88 -10.30
CA VAL A 156 32.77 -8.82 -11.36
C VAL A 156 34.19 -9.31 -11.21
N ASP A 157 34.36 -10.62 -11.15
CA ASP A 157 35.68 -11.25 -11.22
C ASP A 157 36.07 -11.50 -12.68
N ASP A 158 36.92 -10.67 -13.21
CA ASP A 158 37.39 -10.75 -14.59
C ASP A 158 38.20 -12.05 -14.88
N ALA A 159 38.74 -12.70 -13.84
CA ALA A 159 39.50 -13.92 -14.01
C ALA A 159 38.62 -15.17 -14.15
N THR A 160 37.44 -15.18 -13.53
CA THR A 160 36.54 -16.33 -13.51
C THR A 160 35.22 -16.07 -14.23
N GLY A 161 34.79 -14.81 -14.35
CA GLY A 161 33.49 -14.40 -14.85
C GLY A 161 32.40 -14.38 -13.77
N ALA A 162 32.74 -14.69 -12.52
CA ALA A 162 31.80 -14.72 -11.43
C ALA A 162 31.30 -13.33 -11.08
N VAL A 163 29.97 -13.21 -10.83
CA VAL A 163 29.32 -11.94 -10.46
C VAL A 163 28.66 -12.09 -9.09
N THR A 164 29.04 -11.22 -8.17
CA THR A 164 28.47 -11.13 -6.82
C THR A 164 27.76 -9.81 -6.60
N LEU A 165 26.66 -9.82 -5.87
CA LEU A 165 25.94 -8.58 -5.53
C LEU A 165 26.62 -7.87 -4.37
N ASN A 166 26.71 -6.55 -4.47
CA ASN A 166 27.25 -5.71 -3.42
C ASN A 166 26.22 -5.56 -2.28
N THR A 167 26.74 -5.54 -1.07
CA THR A 167 25.93 -5.34 0.15
C THR A 167 26.42 -4.15 0.95
N THR A 168 25.56 -3.62 1.80
CA THR A 168 25.87 -2.55 2.75
C THR A 168 25.24 -2.84 4.11
N ASP A 169 25.93 -2.46 5.18
CA ASP A 169 25.35 -2.38 6.51
C ASP A 169 24.80 -0.97 6.73
N VAL A 170 23.52 -0.89 7.03
CA VAL A 170 22.82 0.38 7.19
C VAL A 170 22.68 0.71 8.65
N SER A 171 23.07 1.91 9.05
CA SER A 171 22.75 2.48 10.36
C SER A 171 21.81 3.68 10.22
N TYR A 172 20.82 3.76 11.11
CA TYR A 172 19.80 4.81 11.07
C TYR A 172 19.24 5.11 12.46
N THR A 173 18.57 6.24 12.58
CA THR A 173 17.68 6.55 13.71
C THR A 173 16.23 6.66 13.20
N ASP A 174 15.27 6.47 14.08
CA ASP A 174 13.85 6.65 13.80
C ASP A 174 13.21 7.27 15.06
N THR A 175 13.21 8.59 15.07
CA THR A 175 12.78 9.35 16.25
C THR A 175 11.29 9.20 16.54
N ASP A 176 10.46 8.99 15.52
CA ASP A 176 9.02 8.77 15.68
C ASP A 176 8.70 7.44 16.38
N ASN A 177 9.56 6.44 16.18
CA ASN A 177 9.41 5.11 16.79
C ASN A 177 10.39 4.84 17.95
N GLY A 178 11.15 5.87 18.38
CA GLY A 178 12.08 5.78 19.50
C GLY A 178 13.34 4.95 19.23
N VAL A 179 13.70 4.73 17.96
CA VAL A 179 14.92 4.00 17.57
C VAL A 179 16.09 4.95 17.50
N THR A 180 17.04 4.81 18.43
CA THR A 180 18.23 5.67 18.53
C THR A 180 19.46 5.10 17.81
N ALA A 181 19.49 3.79 17.53
CA ALA A 181 20.60 3.10 16.85
C ALA A 181 20.08 1.85 16.13
N GLY A 182 19.29 2.05 15.07
CA GLY A 182 18.83 0.98 14.20
C GLY A 182 19.96 0.51 13.28
N THR A 183 20.08 -0.80 13.09
CA THR A 183 21.05 -1.37 12.14
C THR A 183 20.37 -2.46 11.29
N GLN A 184 20.72 -2.50 10.00
CA GLN A 184 20.35 -3.59 9.10
C GLN A 184 21.61 -4.02 8.35
N THR A 185 21.99 -5.27 8.49
CA THR A 185 23.23 -5.81 7.90
C THR A 185 22.98 -6.53 6.58
N GLY A 186 23.96 -6.51 5.68
CA GLY A 186 23.94 -7.29 4.44
C GLY A 186 22.83 -6.87 3.46
N LYS A 187 22.42 -5.62 3.47
CA LYS A 187 21.40 -5.13 2.54
C LYS A 187 21.95 -5.06 1.13
N LEU A 188 21.22 -5.63 0.17
CA LEU A 188 21.54 -5.50 -1.25
C LEU A 188 21.41 -4.04 -1.67
N VAL A 189 22.44 -3.55 -2.38
CA VAL A 189 22.49 -2.17 -2.86
C VAL A 189 21.84 -2.10 -4.23
N LYS A 190 20.79 -1.33 -4.35
CA LYS A 190 20.20 -0.97 -5.65
C LYS A 190 20.89 0.26 -6.21
N VAL A 191 20.89 0.37 -7.54
CA VAL A 191 21.51 1.50 -8.25
C VAL A 191 20.47 2.22 -9.08
N GLY A 192 20.40 3.51 -8.93
CA GLY A 192 19.61 4.42 -9.75
C GLY A 192 20.42 5.62 -10.17
N ALA A 193 19.79 6.60 -10.80
CA ALA A 193 20.44 7.86 -11.16
C ALA A 193 19.93 9.00 -10.26
N ASP A 194 20.79 9.97 -9.98
CA ASP A 194 20.39 11.24 -9.37
C ASP A 194 19.85 12.23 -10.42
N ALA A 195 19.52 13.45 -9.98
CA ALA A 195 19.01 14.51 -10.86
C ALA A 195 19.98 14.92 -11.99
N THR A 196 21.26 14.56 -11.86
CA THR A 196 22.29 14.83 -12.87
C THR A 196 22.54 13.64 -13.80
N GLY A 197 21.89 12.51 -13.56
CA GLY A 197 22.11 11.25 -14.27
C GLY A 197 23.31 10.45 -13.75
N ALA A 198 23.93 10.86 -12.65
CA ALA A 198 25.01 10.12 -12.02
C ALA A 198 24.48 8.91 -11.23
N ALA A 199 25.22 7.81 -11.24
CA ALA A 199 24.83 6.60 -10.50
C ALA A 199 24.84 6.85 -8.99
N VAL A 200 23.78 6.43 -8.32
CA VAL A 200 23.64 6.49 -6.87
C VAL A 200 23.17 5.14 -6.36
N GLY A 201 23.87 4.60 -5.37
CA GLY A 201 23.41 3.44 -4.61
C GLY A 201 22.32 3.82 -3.63
N TYR A 202 21.32 2.97 -3.48
CA TYR A 202 20.27 3.16 -2.49
C TYR A 202 19.79 1.85 -1.91
N VAL A 203 19.21 1.94 -0.72
CA VAL A 203 18.57 0.83 -0.01
C VAL A 203 17.21 1.24 0.46
N THR A 204 16.30 0.27 0.56
CA THR A 204 14.95 0.51 1.09
C THR A 204 14.92 0.14 2.58
N VAL A 205 14.57 1.12 3.42
CA VAL A 205 14.38 0.95 4.87
C VAL A 205 12.98 1.45 5.22
N GLN A 206 12.19 0.60 5.86
CA GLN A 206 10.78 0.91 6.21
C GLN A 206 9.94 1.48 5.05
N GLY A 207 10.16 0.95 3.83
CA GLY A 207 9.39 1.34 2.65
C GLY A 207 9.81 2.65 1.99
N LYS A 208 10.89 3.30 2.47
CA LYS A 208 11.49 4.49 1.85
C LYS A 208 12.90 4.20 1.38
N ASP A 209 13.32 4.86 0.31
CA ASP A 209 14.64 4.69 -0.28
C ASP A 209 15.63 5.74 0.24
N TYR A 210 16.83 5.28 0.58
CA TYR A 210 17.89 6.12 1.12
C TYR A 210 19.21 5.84 0.40
N LYS A 211 19.95 6.89 0.13
CA LYS A 211 21.28 6.81 -0.50
C LYS A 211 22.26 6.04 0.38
N THR A 212 23.04 5.17 -0.23
CA THR A 212 24.15 4.48 0.41
C THR A 212 25.44 5.31 0.30
N ALA A 213 26.47 4.89 0.99
CA ALA A 213 27.82 5.39 0.75
C ALA A 213 28.23 5.11 -0.71
N ALA A 214 28.94 6.05 -1.34
CA ALA A 214 29.34 5.96 -2.75
C ALA A 214 30.17 4.70 -3.06
N GLY A 215 30.97 4.22 -2.10
CA GLY A 215 31.75 2.98 -2.25
C GLY A 215 30.92 1.71 -2.38
N ALA A 216 29.65 1.74 -1.98
CA ALA A 216 28.78 0.55 -2.02
C ALA A 216 28.39 0.10 -3.44
N ILE A 217 28.57 0.96 -4.44
CA ILE A 217 28.27 0.67 -5.85
C ILE A 217 29.52 0.42 -6.70
N VAL A 218 30.71 0.48 -6.12
CA VAL A 218 31.98 0.29 -6.85
C VAL A 218 32.23 -1.19 -7.08
N ASP A 219 32.77 -1.53 -8.25
CA ASP A 219 33.23 -2.88 -8.53
C ASP A 219 34.38 -3.29 -7.61
N GLY A 220 34.20 -4.33 -6.84
CA GLY A 220 35.21 -4.92 -5.95
C GLY A 220 36.06 -6.01 -6.58
N GLY A 221 35.83 -6.33 -7.84
CA GLY A 221 36.56 -7.40 -8.56
C GLY A 221 36.35 -8.78 -7.92
N ALA A 222 37.38 -9.62 -7.96
CA ALA A 222 37.32 -11.00 -7.47
C ALA A 222 36.99 -11.13 -5.97
N THR A 223 37.28 -10.14 -5.17
CA THR A 223 36.98 -10.17 -3.71
C THR A 223 35.57 -9.68 -3.38
N GLY A 224 34.85 -9.20 -4.39
CA GLY A 224 33.60 -8.47 -4.18
C GLY A 224 33.84 -7.10 -3.52
N THR A 225 32.84 -6.24 -3.50
CA THR A 225 32.93 -5.03 -2.69
C THR A 225 32.79 -5.39 -1.22
N ALA A 226 33.76 -4.97 -0.42
CA ALA A 226 33.64 -5.07 1.04
C ALA A 226 32.31 -4.42 1.45
N ASN A 227 31.63 -5.02 2.42
CA ASN A 227 30.38 -4.50 2.95
C ASN A 227 30.59 -3.08 3.48
N VAL A 228 30.25 -2.08 2.65
CA VAL A 228 30.49 -0.66 2.94
C VAL A 228 29.37 -0.15 3.83
N ALA A 229 29.72 0.29 5.04
CA ALA A 229 28.75 0.84 5.97
C ALA A 229 28.12 2.15 5.43
N SER A 230 26.81 2.24 5.50
CA SER A 230 26.03 3.40 5.07
C SER A 230 25.22 3.96 6.25
N THR A 231 25.46 5.23 6.60
CA THR A 231 24.67 5.94 7.61
C THR A 231 23.61 6.78 6.91
N ILE A 232 22.34 6.44 7.08
CA ILE A 232 21.24 7.12 6.40
C ILE A 232 20.53 8.18 7.24
N GLY A 233 20.95 8.34 8.51
CA GLY A 233 20.40 9.37 9.41
C GLY A 233 19.03 9.05 9.95
N ASP A 234 18.27 10.09 10.31
CA ASP A 234 16.93 9.92 10.87
C ASP A 234 15.88 9.71 9.76
N ILE A 235 15.32 8.51 9.73
CA ILE A 235 14.31 8.13 8.72
C ILE A 235 12.91 8.70 8.98
N ALA A 236 12.65 9.21 10.19
CA ALA A 236 11.43 9.94 10.53
C ALA A 236 11.47 11.38 9.97
N SER A 237 12.66 11.94 9.75
CA SER A 237 12.83 13.31 9.26
C SER A 237 12.38 13.44 7.80
N ALA A 238 11.42 14.32 7.54
CA ALA A 238 11.01 14.69 6.19
C ALA A 238 12.13 15.38 5.37
N ALA A 239 13.13 15.98 6.06
CA ALA A 239 14.28 16.65 5.46
C ALA A 239 15.56 15.79 5.50
N ASN A 240 15.43 14.46 5.51
CA ASN A 240 16.59 13.58 5.49
C ASN A 240 17.43 13.78 4.22
N ALA A 241 18.65 14.23 4.39
CA ALA A 241 19.57 14.52 3.27
C ALA A 241 19.95 13.26 2.46
N ASN A 242 19.81 12.08 3.06
CA ASN A 242 20.05 10.80 2.39
C ASN A 242 18.78 10.20 1.76
N ALA A 243 17.61 10.86 1.85
CA ALA A 243 16.44 10.40 1.13
C ALA A 243 16.74 10.34 -0.37
N TYR A 244 16.37 9.23 -1.00
CA TYR A 244 16.58 9.01 -2.42
C TYR A 244 15.24 9.02 -3.17
N THR A 245 15.08 9.98 -4.06
CA THR A 245 13.84 10.25 -4.79
C THR A 245 14.00 10.09 -6.32
N GLY A 246 15.19 9.66 -6.78
CA GLY A 246 15.60 9.81 -8.17
C GLY A 246 15.52 8.58 -9.07
N VAL A 247 14.83 7.48 -8.64
CA VAL A 247 14.66 6.32 -9.54
C VAL A 247 13.48 6.54 -10.46
N ALA A 248 13.72 6.61 -11.78
CA ALA A 248 12.63 6.45 -12.72
C ALA A 248 12.03 5.05 -12.56
N THR A 249 10.73 4.95 -12.41
CA THR A 249 10.01 3.68 -12.36
C THR A 249 10.18 2.97 -13.70
N SER A 250 10.67 1.74 -13.70
CA SER A 250 11.00 1.00 -14.93
C SER A 250 9.77 0.72 -15.81
N ASP A 251 8.60 0.59 -15.22
CA ASP A 251 7.32 0.46 -15.92
C ASP A 251 6.23 1.25 -15.17
N PRO A 252 6.20 2.58 -15.37
CA PRO A 252 5.27 3.45 -14.65
C PRO A 252 3.81 3.10 -14.92
N LEU A 253 3.46 2.70 -16.13
CA LEU A 253 2.09 2.35 -16.48
C LEU A 253 1.62 1.09 -15.77
N LYS A 254 2.45 0.06 -15.72
CA LYS A 254 2.15 -1.18 -15.02
C LYS A 254 2.00 -0.96 -13.50
N ALA A 255 2.86 -0.12 -12.92
CA ALA A 255 2.77 0.23 -11.50
C ALA A 255 1.45 0.94 -11.17
N ILE A 256 1.04 1.90 -12.01
CA ILE A 256 -0.23 2.61 -11.85
C ILE A 256 -1.44 1.70 -12.11
N ASP A 257 -1.41 0.86 -13.13
CA ASP A 257 -2.49 -0.08 -13.41
C ASP A 257 -2.67 -1.08 -12.25
N ALA A 258 -1.58 -1.54 -11.64
CA ALA A 258 -1.62 -2.37 -10.44
C ALA A 258 -2.21 -1.62 -9.22
N ALA A 259 -1.88 -0.34 -9.05
CA ALA A 259 -2.45 0.50 -8.00
C ALA A 259 -3.96 0.71 -8.20
N ILE A 260 -4.40 0.98 -9.42
CA ILE A 260 -5.82 1.12 -9.78
C ILE A 260 -6.56 -0.20 -9.49
N ALA A 261 -6.01 -1.35 -9.90
CA ALA A 261 -6.61 -2.66 -9.66
C ALA A 261 -6.78 -2.95 -8.16
N LYS A 262 -5.83 -2.55 -7.29
CA LYS A 262 -5.97 -2.67 -5.84
C LYS A 262 -7.15 -1.84 -5.30
N VAL A 263 -7.28 -0.60 -5.76
CA VAL A 263 -8.39 0.28 -5.36
C VAL A 263 -9.72 -0.29 -5.84
N ASP A 264 -9.78 -0.81 -7.07
CA ASP A 264 -11.02 -1.41 -7.62
C ASP A 264 -11.41 -2.69 -6.87
N THR A 265 -10.44 -3.51 -6.47
CA THR A 265 -10.69 -4.69 -5.62
C THR A 265 -11.27 -4.27 -4.26
N PHE A 266 -10.71 -3.24 -3.64
CA PHE A 266 -11.22 -2.72 -2.38
C PHE A 266 -12.63 -2.13 -2.53
N ARG A 267 -12.87 -1.36 -3.59
CA ARG A 267 -14.22 -0.83 -3.91
C ARG A 267 -15.24 -1.94 -4.13
N SER A 268 -14.86 -3.01 -4.82
CA SER A 268 -15.72 -4.18 -5.02
C SER A 268 -16.07 -4.87 -3.71
N SER A 269 -15.10 -5.02 -2.79
CA SER A 269 -15.33 -5.52 -1.44
C SER A 269 -16.33 -4.66 -0.66
N LEU A 270 -16.17 -3.32 -0.71
CA LEU A 270 -17.12 -2.39 -0.07
C LEU A 270 -18.51 -2.46 -0.72
N GLY A 271 -18.60 -2.65 -2.04
CA GLY A 271 -19.87 -2.86 -2.74
C GLY A 271 -20.59 -4.14 -2.27
N ALA A 272 -19.86 -5.22 -2.02
CA ALA A 272 -20.42 -6.43 -1.44
C ALA A 272 -20.96 -6.20 -0.02
N VAL A 273 -20.26 -5.40 0.77
CA VAL A 273 -20.71 -4.99 2.12
C VAL A 273 -22.00 -4.15 2.03
N GLN A 274 -22.12 -3.22 1.08
CA GLN A 274 -23.37 -2.46 0.85
C GLN A 274 -24.55 -3.39 0.59
N ASN A 275 -24.40 -4.38 -0.30
CA ASN A 275 -25.47 -5.36 -0.56
C ASN A 275 -25.85 -6.17 0.70
N ARG A 276 -24.86 -6.47 1.57
CA ARG A 276 -25.14 -7.13 2.86
C ARG A 276 -25.94 -6.22 3.80
N PHE A 277 -25.64 -4.92 3.84
CA PHE A 277 -26.42 -3.93 4.59
C PHE A 277 -27.84 -3.82 4.08
N ASP A 278 -28.06 -3.73 2.77
CA ASP A 278 -29.39 -3.66 2.18
C ASP A 278 -30.23 -4.90 2.55
N SER A 279 -29.60 -6.08 2.52
CA SER A 279 -30.24 -7.32 2.95
C SER A 279 -30.58 -7.33 4.45
N ALA A 280 -29.67 -6.80 5.28
CA ALA A 280 -29.87 -6.69 6.73
C ALA A 280 -30.97 -5.70 7.07
N ILE A 281 -31.03 -4.55 6.41
CA ILE A 281 -32.08 -3.54 6.56
C ILE A 281 -33.44 -4.15 6.21
N THR A 282 -33.55 -4.82 5.06
CA THR A 282 -34.80 -5.50 4.64
C THR A 282 -35.26 -6.53 5.68
N ASN A 283 -34.31 -7.30 6.23
CA ASN A 283 -34.62 -8.29 7.26
C ASN A 283 -35.06 -7.65 8.58
N LEU A 284 -34.41 -6.55 8.96
CA LEU A 284 -34.75 -5.78 10.16
C LEU A 284 -36.15 -5.13 10.03
N ASP A 285 -36.49 -4.59 8.86
CA ASP A 285 -37.79 -4.04 8.56
C ASP A 285 -38.90 -5.10 8.69
N ASN A 286 -38.68 -6.30 8.13
CA ASN A 286 -39.58 -7.43 8.28
C ASN A 286 -39.74 -7.85 9.76
N THR A 287 -38.63 -7.90 10.49
CA THR A 287 -38.64 -8.23 11.93
C THR A 287 -39.39 -7.17 12.74
N THR A 288 -39.16 -5.89 12.45
CA THR A 288 -39.83 -4.76 13.11
C THR A 288 -41.33 -4.78 12.83
N THR A 289 -41.74 -5.09 11.59
CA THR A 289 -43.12 -5.24 11.21
C THR A 289 -43.78 -6.39 11.95
N ASN A 290 -43.11 -7.54 12.04
CA ASN A 290 -43.59 -8.72 12.78
C ASN A 290 -43.71 -8.45 14.28
N LEU A 291 -42.73 -7.77 14.88
CA LEU A 291 -42.73 -7.36 16.28
C LEU A 291 -43.86 -6.36 16.57
N SER A 292 -44.05 -5.37 15.71
CA SER A 292 -45.14 -4.40 15.81
C SER A 292 -46.51 -5.10 15.73
N SER A 293 -46.65 -6.06 14.82
CA SER A 293 -47.87 -6.87 14.71
C SER A 293 -48.11 -7.74 15.95
N ALA A 294 -47.05 -8.35 16.51
CA ALA A 294 -47.15 -9.11 17.74
C ALA A 294 -47.47 -8.21 18.94
N GLN A 295 -46.87 -7.04 19.04
CA GLN A 295 -47.18 -6.07 20.08
C GLN A 295 -48.63 -5.60 20.01
N SER A 296 -49.13 -5.29 18.81
CA SER A 296 -50.53 -4.93 18.58
C SER A 296 -51.49 -6.02 19.05
N ARG A 297 -51.17 -7.29 18.72
CA ARG A 297 -51.99 -8.44 19.16
C ARG A 297 -52.04 -8.58 20.68
N ILE A 298 -50.92 -8.35 21.36
CA ILE A 298 -50.85 -8.40 22.83
C ILE A 298 -51.66 -7.25 23.43
N GLN A 299 -51.44 -6.04 22.94
CA GLN A 299 -52.19 -4.85 23.41
C GLN A 299 -53.70 -4.96 23.15
N ASP A 300 -54.10 -5.42 21.95
CA ASP A 300 -55.47 -5.57 21.59
C ASP A 300 -56.17 -6.70 22.41
N ALA A 301 -55.43 -7.77 22.71
CA ALA A 301 -55.92 -8.85 23.56
C ALA A 301 -56.10 -8.36 25.01
N ASP A 302 -55.16 -7.63 25.57
CA ASP A 302 -55.27 -7.03 26.92
C ASP A 302 -56.45 -6.02 26.98
N TYR A 303 -56.57 -5.19 25.96
CA TYR A 303 -57.65 -4.21 25.87
C TYR A 303 -59.04 -4.89 25.79
N ALA A 304 -59.17 -5.95 24.98
CA ALA A 304 -60.37 -6.73 24.87
C ALA A 304 -60.75 -7.41 26.20
N THR A 305 -59.76 -7.95 26.90
CA THR A 305 -59.95 -8.56 28.22
C THR A 305 -60.39 -7.53 29.24
N GLU A 306 -59.79 -6.33 29.26
CA GLU A 306 -60.12 -5.24 30.18
C GLU A 306 -61.51 -4.67 29.91
N VAL A 307 -61.84 -4.46 28.63
CA VAL A 307 -63.20 -3.99 28.23
C VAL A 307 -64.26 -5.04 28.62
N SER A 308 -63.97 -6.35 28.45
CA SER A 308 -64.87 -7.40 28.88
C SER A 308 -65.08 -7.43 30.42
N ALA A 309 -63.98 -7.23 31.18
CA ALA A 309 -64.03 -7.13 32.62
C ALA A 309 -64.84 -5.91 33.09
N MET A 310 -64.60 -4.75 32.43
CA MET A 310 -65.37 -3.52 32.70
C MET A 310 -66.83 -3.66 32.38
N SER A 311 -67.20 -4.26 31.25
CA SER A 311 -68.60 -4.53 30.89
C SER A 311 -69.25 -5.47 31.89
N LYS A 312 -68.58 -6.52 32.33
CA LYS A 312 -69.07 -7.43 33.36
C LYS A 312 -69.28 -6.71 34.68
N ALA A 313 -68.37 -5.85 35.09
CA ALA A 313 -68.50 -5.04 36.31
C ALA A 313 -69.69 -4.07 36.24
N GLN A 314 -69.92 -3.44 35.09
CA GLN A 314 -71.09 -2.53 34.89
C GLN A 314 -72.41 -3.32 34.94
N ILE A 315 -72.47 -4.50 34.32
CA ILE A 315 -73.67 -5.35 34.36
C ILE A 315 -73.94 -5.80 35.82
N LEU A 316 -72.93 -6.19 36.55
CA LEU A 316 -73.01 -6.57 37.95
C LEU A 316 -73.46 -5.39 38.83
N GLN A 317 -72.99 -4.21 38.58
CA GLN A 317 -73.43 -2.98 39.29
C GLN A 317 -74.89 -2.69 38.99
N GLN A 318 -75.33 -2.73 37.75
CA GLN A 318 -76.71 -2.51 37.37
C GLN A 318 -77.70 -3.60 37.97
N ALA A 319 -77.27 -4.84 37.91
CA ALA A 319 -78.01 -5.95 38.50
C ALA A 319 -78.09 -5.80 40.04
N GLY A 320 -77.00 -5.47 40.68
CA GLY A 320 -76.91 -5.22 42.13
C GLY A 320 -77.80 -4.05 42.58
N THR A 321 -77.78 -2.92 41.88
CA THR A 321 -78.71 -1.82 42.19
C THR A 321 -80.14 -2.14 41.93
N SER A 322 -80.47 -2.94 40.90
CA SER A 322 -81.84 -3.36 40.62
C SER A 322 -82.39 -4.33 41.69
N VAL A 323 -81.49 -5.25 42.12
CA VAL A 323 -81.90 -6.20 43.23
C VAL A 323 -82.05 -5.47 44.54
N LEU A 324 -81.14 -4.51 44.86
CA LEU A 324 -81.25 -3.73 46.08
C LEU A 324 -82.48 -2.80 46.11
N SER A 325 -82.82 -2.22 44.95
CA SER A 325 -84.09 -1.48 44.81
C SER A 325 -85.33 -2.31 45.02
N LYS A 326 -85.33 -3.56 44.51
CA LYS A 326 -86.45 -4.54 44.78
C LYS A 326 -86.48 -4.99 46.20
N ALA A 327 -85.35 -5.22 46.86
CA ALA A 327 -85.27 -5.63 48.25
C ALA A 327 -85.73 -4.52 49.21
N ASN A 328 -85.62 -3.25 48.86
CA ASN A 328 -86.12 -2.12 49.64
C ASN A 328 -87.62 -1.81 49.45
N GLN A 329 -88.36 -2.54 48.58
CA GLN A 329 -89.76 -2.38 48.32
C GLN A 329 -90.66 -3.49 48.99
N VAL A 330 -90.08 -4.36 49.75
CA VAL A 330 -90.72 -5.35 50.62
C VAL A 330 -90.53 -4.91 52.07
#